data_50db3c2b9b2cef6568ca3a86ef9226e5
#
_entry.id   50db3c2b9b2cef6568ca3a86ef9226e5
#
_cell.length_a   1.000
_cell.length_b   1.000
_cell.length_c   1.000
_cell.angle_alpha   90.00
_cell.angle_beta   90.00
_cell.angle_gamma   90.00
#
_symmetry.space_group_name_H-M   'P 1'
#
loop_
_entity.id
_entity.type
_entity.pdbx_description
1 polymer ?
#
loop_
_entity_poly.entity_id
_entity_poly.type
_entity_poly.pdbx_seq_one_letter_code
_entity_poly.pdbx_strand_id
1 'polypeptide(L)'
;MTSRVGMIAALLFATLLTPAHAADAAFRQWLMQQWPAAQALGVSRATFDAATRGLEPDLSLPDLAIPGQAEKAPQQPEFVQTPAQYLRETSFDRLATRGRQLATQYRDTLARIEKEFGVPGNVVLAIWARETDYGGYQLPHDAIRVLATQAYVGKRKEFFQNEFLHALKMLQDGVPRADMRSSWGGALGLTQFLPSEFYKYAVDFDGDGRADIWHSVPDALASAAKQLAGKGWRPGEPWAIEVRAPANADCSVGVPEVTRPVGEW
;
A
#
# COMPACT_ATOMS: atom_id res chain seq x y z
N MET A 1 -70.27 44.79 6.59
CA MET A 1 -69.98 43.36 6.80
C MET A 1 -68.88 42.96 5.80
N THR A 2 -67.67 43.02 6.22
CA THR A 2 -66.49 42.66 5.37
C THR A 2 -65.77 41.48 5.97
N SER A 3 -65.90 40.31 5.29
CA SER A 3 -65.29 39.09 5.66
C SER A 3 -63.77 39.08 5.21
N ARG A 4 -62.85 38.92 6.17
CA ARG A 4 -61.43 38.73 5.92
C ARG A 4 -61.13 37.21 5.82
N VAL A 5 -60.78 36.75 4.63
CA VAL A 5 -60.25 35.40 4.40
C VAL A 5 -58.74 35.43 4.69
N GLY A 6 -58.35 34.77 5.75
CA GLY A 6 -56.94 34.58 6.08
C GLY A 6 -56.35 33.42 5.27
N MET A 7 -55.35 33.72 4.44
CA MET A 7 -54.60 32.76 3.66
C MET A 7 -53.41 32.27 4.50
N ILE A 8 -53.44 31.01 4.96
CA ILE A 8 -52.32 30.34 5.65
C ILE A 8 -51.38 29.82 4.57
N ALA A 9 -50.21 30.46 4.46
CA ALA A 9 -49.13 29.97 3.63
C ALA A 9 -48.34 28.91 4.43
N ALA A 10 -48.47 27.64 4.04
CA ALA A 10 -47.62 26.55 4.54
C ALA A 10 -46.23 26.61 3.85
N LEU A 11 -45.21 27.05 4.59
CA LEU A 11 -43.81 26.96 4.17
C LEU A 11 -43.35 25.50 4.27
N LEU A 12 -43.27 24.83 3.14
CA LEU A 12 -42.52 23.56 3.01
C LEU A 12 -41.03 23.87 3.09
N PHE A 13 -40.39 23.58 4.23
CA PHE A 13 -38.95 23.53 4.36
C PHE A 13 -38.45 22.21 3.69
N ALA A 14 -38.08 22.27 2.43
CA ALA A 14 -37.31 21.23 1.80
C ALA A 14 -35.85 21.31 2.33
N THR A 15 -35.47 20.44 3.26
CA THR A 15 -34.09 20.28 3.69
C THR A 15 -33.32 19.71 2.51
N LEU A 16 -32.63 20.55 1.77
CA LEU A 16 -31.63 20.15 0.79
C LEU A 16 -30.45 19.52 1.55
N LEU A 17 -30.44 18.19 1.65
CA LEU A 17 -29.24 17.44 2.07
C LEU A 17 -28.12 17.79 1.09
N THR A 18 -27.04 18.40 1.60
CA THR A 18 -25.89 18.73 0.79
C THR A 18 -25.25 17.42 0.27
N PRO A 19 -24.74 17.39 -0.97
CA PRO A 19 -24.18 16.16 -1.56
C PRO A 19 -23.05 15.51 -0.74
N ALA A 20 -22.32 16.29 0.08
CA ALA A 20 -21.31 15.78 1.00
C ALA A 20 -21.90 14.84 2.07
N HIS A 21 -23.01 15.20 2.70
CA HIS A 21 -23.67 14.36 3.72
C HIS A 21 -24.23 13.05 3.15
N ALA A 22 -24.63 13.04 1.89
CA ALA A 22 -25.11 11.83 1.22
C ALA A 22 -23.96 10.87 0.90
N ALA A 23 -22.80 11.38 0.48
CA ALA A 23 -21.59 10.59 0.22
C ALA A 23 -21.06 9.94 1.50
N ASP A 24 -21.04 10.67 2.62
CA ASP A 24 -20.64 10.16 3.93
C ASP A 24 -21.57 9.05 4.44
N ALA A 25 -22.87 9.19 4.20
CA ALA A 25 -23.85 8.16 4.58
C ALA A 25 -23.66 6.87 3.77
N ALA A 26 -23.43 6.99 2.46
CA ALA A 26 -23.20 5.85 1.58
C ALA A 26 -21.89 5.10 1.92
N PHE A 27 -20.82 5.84 2.23
CA PHE A 27 -19.56 5.23 2.68
C PHE A 27 -19.72 4.50 4.02
N ARG A 28 -20.40 5.10 5.00
CA ARG A 28 -20.69 4.45 6.28
C ARG A 28 -21.53 3.18 6.10
N GLN A 29 -22.53 3.21 5.23
CA GLN A 29 -23.31 2.02 4.92
C GLN A 29 -22.44 0.92 4.29
N TRP A 30 -21.58 1.29 3.34
CA TRP A 30 -20.61 0.36 2.74
C TRP A 30 -19.66 -0.24 3.78
N LEU A 31 -19.11 0.57 4.70
CA LEU A 31 -18.28 0.09 5.80
C LEU A 31 -18.99 -0.97 6.63
N MET A 32 -20.24 -0.74 7.01
CA MET A 32 -21.03 -1.71 7.80
C MET A 32 -21.25 -3.02 7.06
N GLN A 33 -21.33 -3.00 5.73
CA GLN A 33 -21.45 -4.20 4.90
C GLN A 33 -20.17 -5.05 4.90
N GLN A 34 -19.02 -4.48 5.31
CA GLN A 34 -17.76 -5.23 5.43
C GLN A 34 -17.70 -6.11 6.70
N TRP A 35 -18.59 -5.88 7.66
CA TRP A 35 -18.59 -6.60 8.94
C TRP A 35 -18.60 -8.12 8.82
N PRO A 36 -19.46 -8.77 8.03
CA PRO A 36 -19.46 -10.24 7.94
C PRO A 36 -18.12 -10.80 7.44
N ALA A 37 -17.48 -10.13 6.49
CA ALA A 37 -16.20 -10.54 5.97
C ALA A 37 -15.06 -10.32 6.99
N ALA A 38 -15.08 -9.22 7.71
CA ALA A 38 -14.14 -8.97 8.79
C ALA A 38 -14.28 -10.00 9.93
N GLN A 39 -15.51 -10.33 10.32
CA GLN A 39 -15.82 -11.36 11.31
C GLN A 39 -15.29 -12.73 10.87
N ALA A 40 -15.43 -13.09 9.60
CA ALA A 40 -14.92 -14.34 9.05
C ALA A 40 -13.38 -14.47 9.15
N LEU A 41 -12.65 -13.33 9.17
CA LEU A 41 -11.21 -13.26 9.43
C LEU A 41 -10.86 -13.22 10.93
N GLY A 42 -11.84 -13.37 11.83
CA GLY A 42 -11.64 -13.36 13.27
C GLY A 42 -11.56 -11.96 13.90
N VAL A 43 -11.92 -10.89 13.17
CA VAL A 43 -11.99 -9.54 13.73
C VAL A 43 -13.17 -9.45 14.70
N SER A 44 -12.96 -8.96 15.92
CA SER A 44 -14.04 -8.72 16.88
C SER A 44 -14.88 -7.51 16.50
N ARG A 45 -16.14 -7.48 16.92
CA ARG A 45 -17.01 -6.33 16.73
C ARG A 45 -16.42 -5.04 17.34
N ALA A 46 -15.78 -5.16 18.49
CA ALA A 46 -15.14 -4.05 19.18
C ALA A 46 -13.99 -3.44 18.34
N THR A 47 -13.12 -4.30 17.79
CA THR A 47 -12.03 -3.86 16.90
C THR A 47 -12.57 -3.20 15.62
N PHE A 48 -13.55 -3.82 14.98
CA PHE A 48 -14.19 -3.28 13.78
C PHE A 48 -14.79 -1.89 14.04
N ASP A 49 -15.61 -1.75 15.08
CA ASP A 49 -16.26 -0.49 15.43
C ASP A 49 -15.24 0.60 15.83
N ALA A 50 -14.17 0.23 16.55
CA ALA A 50 -13.12 1.17 16.91
C ALA A 50 -12.33 1.65 15.67
N ALA A 51 -12.02 0.74 14.74
CA ALA A 51 -11.28 1.04 13.52
C ALA A 51 -12.07 1.92 12.53
N THR A 52 -13.39 1.75 12.48
CA THR A 52 -14.27 2.41 11.49
C THR A 52 -15.01 3.63 12.04
N ARG A 53 -14.94 3.87 13.36
CA ARG A 53 -15.64 5.00 14.00
C ARG A 53 -15.15 6.33 13.44
N GLY A 54 -16.08 7.11 12.86
CA GLY A 54 -15.77 8.43 12.30
C GLY A 54 -14.85 8.37 11.07
N LEU A 55 -14.69 7.19 10.47
CA LEU A 55 -13.88 7.06 9.26
C LEU A 55 -14.58 7.73 8.09
N GLU A 56 -13.85 8.60 7.40
CA GLU A 56 -14.27 9.28 6.19
C GLU A 56 -13.34 8.94 5.03
N PRO A 57 -13.85 8.82 3.79
CA PRO A 57 -13.00 8.52 2.66
C PRO A 57 -12.02 9.66 2.38
N ASP A 58 -10.83 9.33 1.90
CA ASP A 58 -9.87 10.32 1.40
C ASP A 58 -9.96 10.42 -0.11
N LEU A 59 -10.81 11.32 -0.60
CA LEU A 59 -11.02 11.50 -2.04
C LEU A 59 -9.87 12.26 -2.74
N SER A 60 -8.82 12.63 -2.02
CA SER A 60 -7.60 13.21 -2.58
C SER A 60 -6.61 12.15 -3.09
N LEU A 61 -6.77 10.88 -2.69
CA LEU A 61 -5.89 9.79 -3.10
C LEU A 61 -5.86 9.61 -4.63
N PRO A 62 -4.75 9.14 -5.19
CA PRO A 62 -4.69 8.77 -6.59
C PRO A 62 -5.47 7.46 -6.87
N ASP A 63 -5.64 7.15 -8.14
CA ASP A 63 -6.24 5.90 -8.64
C ASP A 63 -7.70 5.67 -8.21
N LEU A 64 -8.44 6.76 -7.96
CA LEU A 64 -9.86 6.71 -7.62
C LEU A 64 -10.74 6.82 -8.88
N ALA A 65 -11.86 6.08 -8.88
CA ALA A 65 -12.92 6.13 -9.88
C ALA A 65 -14.20 6.72 -9.24
N ILE A 66 -14.23 8.04 -9.05
CA ILE A 66 -15.32 8.74 -8.38
C ILE A 66 -16.45 8.99 -9.38
N PRO A 67 -17.69 8.50 -9.14
CA PRO A 67 -18.79 8.71 -10.04
C PRO A 67 -19.04 10.21 -10.33
N GLY A 68 -19.19 10.56 -11.60
CA GLY A 68 -19.45 11.96 -12.03
C GLY A 68 -18.22 12.87 -12.03
N GLN A 69 -17.04 12.36 -11.72
CA GLN A 69 -15.79 13.12 -11.85
C GLN A 69 -14.94 12.57 -13.01
N ALA A 70 -14.25 13.47 -13.71
CA ALA A 70 -13.26 13.06 -14.70
C ALA A 70 -12.10 12.32 -14.01
N GLU A 71 -11.56 11.33 -14.69
CA GLU A 71 -10.41 10.58 -14.23
C GLU A 71 -9.19 11.49 -14.08
N LYS A 72 -8.57 11.47 -12.90
CA LYS A 72 -7.33 12.23 -12.67
C LYS A 72 -6.18 11.53 -13.36
N ALA A 73 -5.36 12.27 -14.09
CA ALA A 73 -4.11 11.74 -14.63
C ALA A 73 -3.21 11.25 -13.47
N PRO A 74 -2.43 10.18 -13.69
CA PRO A 74 -1.44 9.74 -12.71
C PRO A 74 -0.49 10.88 -12.34
N GLN A 75 -0.16 10.99 -11.05
CA GLN A 75 0.79 11.99 -10.53
C GLN A 75 2.05 11.34 -9.95
N GLN A 76 2.09 10.01 -9.89
CA GLN A 76 3.22 9.28 -9.34
C GLN A 76 4.44 9.47 -10.25
N PRO A 77 5.65 9.66 -9.68
CA PRO A 77 6.87 9.92 -10.44
C PRO A 77 7.15 8.91 -11.56
N GLU A 78 6.87 7.64 -11.33
CA GLU A 78 7.05 6.54 -12.30
C GLU A 78 6.17 6.67 -13.56
N PHE A 79 5.07 7.42 -13.48
CA PHE A 79 4.17 7.64 -14.63
C PHE A 79 4.34 9.02 -15.29
N VAL A 80 4.95 9.99 -14.60
CA VAL A 80 5.06 11.37 -15.08
C VAL A 80 6.49 11.81 -15.39
N GLN A 81 7.49 11.06 -14.90
CA GLN A 81 8.91 11.32 -15.17
C GLN A 81 9.40 10.43 -16.32
N THR A 82 10.36 10.95 -17.10
CA THR A 82 11.12 10.09 -18.00
C THR A 82 11.97 9.10 -17.23
N PRO A 83 12.35 7.94 -17.81
CA PRO A 83 13.26 7.00 -17.15
C PRO A 83 14.55 7.66 -16.65
N ALA A 84 15.14 8.55 -17.43
CA ALA A 84 16.35 9.29 -17.05
C ALA A 84 16.13 10.26 -15.86
N GLN A 85 14.93 10.84 -15.72
CA GLN A 85 14.59 11.66 -14.58
C GLN A 85 14.31 10.80 -13.33
N TYR A 86 13.63 9.68 -13.49
CA TYR A 86 13.30 8.75 -12.40
C TYR A 86 14.54 8.02 -11.88
N LEU A 87 15.47 7.63 -12.79
CA LEU A 87 16.69 6.92 -12.50
C LEU A 87 17.91 7.85 -12.42
N ARG A 88 17.78 9.02 -11.79
CA ARG A 88 18.91 9.96 -11.65
C ARG A 88 20.05 9.35 -10.84
N GLU A 89 21.24 9.35 -11.42
CA GLU A 89 22.46 8.78 -10.83
C GLU A 89 22.76 9.38 -9.43
N THR A 90 22.63 10.71 -9.27
CA THR A 90 22.85 11.39 -7.98
C THR A 90 21.95 10.88 -6.85
N SER A 91 20.72 10.45 -7.16
CA SER A 91 19.81 9.87 -6.18
C SER A 91 20.28 8.48 -5.76
N PHE A 92 20.75 7.70 -6.73
CA PHE A 92 21.30 6.36 -6.46
C PHE A 92 22.61 6.40 -5.68
N ASP A 93 23.51 7.35 -5.98
CA ASP A 93 24.78 7.50 -5.25
C ASP A 93 24.58 7.72 -3.76
N ARG A 94 23.61 8.56 -3.38
CA ARG A 94 23.25 8.79 -1.98
C ARG A 94 22.74 7.49 -1.32
N LEU A 95 21.79 6.82 -1.97
CA LEU A 95 21.25 5.56 -1.46
C LEU A 95 22.31 4.47 -1.38
N ALA A 96 23.16 4.32 -2.41
CA ALA A 96 24.23 3.34 -2.44
C ALA A 96 25.28 3.61 -1.34
N THR A 97 25.59 4.88 -1.08
CA THR A 97 26.53 5.25 0.00
C THR A 97 25.98 4.88 1.37
N ARG A 98 24.70 5.17 1.64
CA ARG A 98 24.04 4.75 2.87
C ARG A 98 23.91 3.22 2.95
N GLY A 99 23.59 2.58 1.82
CA GLY A 99 23.50 1.11 1.74
C GLY A 99 24.80 0.40 2.10
N ARG A 100 25.96 0.89 1.66
CA ARG A 100 27.27 0.34 2.05
C ARG A 100 27.52 0.41 3.56
N GLN A 101 27.10 1.51 4.21
CA GLN A 101 27.21 1.64 5.67
C GLN A 101 26.30 0.60 6.37
N LEU A 102 25.06 0.47 5.93
CA LEU A 102 24.09 -0.48 6.47
C LEU A 102 24.48 -1.93 6.19
N ALA A 103 25.08 -2.23 5.03
CA ALA A 103 25.63 -3.54 4.74
C ALA A 103 26.74 -3.95 5.71
N THR A 104 27.53 -2.99 6.17
CA THR A 104 28.55 -3.22 7.22
C THR A 104 27.89 -3.41 8.59
N GLN A 105 26.93 -2.55 8.92
CA GLN A 105 26.20 -2.58 10.21
C GLN A 105 25.43 -3.88 10.42
N TYR A 106 24.73 -4.36 9.38
CA TYR A 106 23.88 -5.56 9.42
C TYR A 106 24.50 -6.79 8.77
N ARG A 107 25.84 -6.84 8.65
CA ARG A 107 26.57 -7.89 7.92
C ARG A 107 26.10 -9.29 8.30
N ASP A 108 26.07 -9.59 9.59
CA ASP A 108 25.74 -10.95 10.07
C ASP A 108 24.25 -11.28 9.84
N THR A 109 23.39 -10.30 10.02
CA THR A 109 21.96 -10.40 9.73
C THR A 109 21.74 -10.70 8.25
N LEU A 110 22.38 -9.94 7.36
CA LEU A 110 22.26 -10.11 5.91
C LEU A 110 22.81 -11.47 5.45
N ALA A 111 23.93 -11.93 6.01
CA ALA A 111 24.46 -13.25 5.73
C ALA A 111 23.52 -14.39 6.16
N ARG A 112 22.86 -14.25 7.31
CA ARG A 112 21.82 -15.19 7.76
C ARG A 112 20.61 -15.19 6.84
N ILE A 113 20.13 -14.01 6.44
CA ILE A 113 19.00 -13.84 5.51
C ILE A 113 19.32 -14.52 4.16
N GLU A 114 20.50 -14.26 3.59
CA GLU A 114 20.93 -14.87 2.32
C GLU A 114 21.02 -16.38 2.44
N LYS A 115 21.58 -16.89 3.54
CA LYS A 115 21.66 -18.34 3.80
C LYS A 115 20.27 -18.99 3.89
N GLU A 116 19.30 -18.30 4.51
CA GLU A 116 17.97 -18.86 4.78
C GLU A 116 17.04 -18.77 3.58
N PHE A 117 17.02 -17.61 2.89
CA PHE A 117 16.06 -17.32 1.82
C PHE A 117 16.70 -17.33 0.41
N GLY A 118 18.01 -17.43 0.30
CA GLY A 118 18.72 -17.38 -0.98
C GLY A 118 18.71 -16.02 -1.68
N VAL A 119 18.33 -14.96 -0.97
CA VAL A 119 18.26 -13.58 -1.51
C VAL A 119 19.46 -12.79 -1.02
N PRO A 120 20.32 -12.28 -1.92
CA PRO A 120 21.51 -11.53 -1.53
C PRO A 120 21.18 -10.29 -0.69
N GLY A 121 22.00 -10.03 0.32
CA GLY A 121 21.79 -8.93 1.25
C GLY A 121 21.71 -7.54 0.60
N ASN A 122 22.44 -7.32 -0.50
CA ASN A 122 22.35 -6.06 -1.26
C ASN A 122 20.98 -5.86 -1.94
N VAL A 123 20.28 -6.94 -2.30
CA VAL A 123 18.94 -6.86 -2.91
C VAL A 123 17.93 -6.37 -1.88
N VAL A 124 17.89 -6.95 -0.68
CA VAL A 124 16.95 -6.52 0.37
C VAL A 124 17.27 -5.11 0.88
N LEU A 125 18.54 -4.72 0.91
CA LEU A 125 18.94 -3.34 1.20
C LEU A 125 18.46 -2.36 0.12
N ALA A 126 18.52 -2.75 -1.16
CA ALA A 126 18.02 -1.92 -2.26
C ALA A 126 16.50 -1.73 -2.20
N ILE A 127 15.75 -2.77 -1.81
CA ILE A 127 14.31 -2.66 -1.54
C ILE A 127 14.06 -1.64 -0.42
N TRP A 128 14.69 -1.82 0.73
CA TRP A 128 14.54 -0.90 1.86
C TRP A 128 14.87 0.55 1.48
N ALA A 129 15.93 0.74 0.67
CA ALA A 129 16.31 2.05 0.14
C ALA A 129 15.19 2.69 -0.69
N ARG A 130 14.63 1.92 -1.63
CA ARG A 130 13.65 2.42 -2.60
C ARG A 130 12.28 2.63 -1.97
N GLU A 131 11.88 1.78 -1.05
CA GLU A 131 10.56 1.82 -0.44
C GLU A 131 10.43 2.96 0.59
N THR A 132 11.41 3.12 1.47
CA THR A 132 11.29 4.08 2.58
C THR A 132 12.53 4.92 2.85
N ASP A 133 13.48 5.01 1.92
CA ASP A 133 14.76 5.69 2.15
C ASP A 133 15.45 5.20 3.44
N TYR A 134 15.53 3.89 3.60
CA TYR A 134 16.04 3.24 4.82
C TYR A 134 15.29 3.65 6.10
N GLY A 135 13.98 3.79 6.01
CA GLY A 135 13.11 4.22 7.10
C GLY A 135 13.10 5.74 7.35
N GLY A 136 13.80 6.52 6.52
CA GLY A 136 13.83 7.97 6.62
C GLY A 136 12.58 8.66 6.08
N TYR A 137 11.81 7.99 5.23
CA TYR A 137 10.58 8.54 4.68
C TYR A 137 9.39 8.30 5.63
N GLN A 138 8.76 9.39 6.05
CA GLN A 138 7.57 9.33 6.89
C GLN A 138 6.34 9.02 6.04
N LEU A 139 5.73 7.86 6.27
CA LEU A 139 4.52 7.44 5.58
C LEU A 139 3.33 8.34 5.97
N PRO A 140 2.69 9.04 5.01
CA PRO A 140 1.81 10.17 5.33
C PRO A 140 0.36 9.75 5.69
N HIS A 141 -0.06 8.53 5.32
CA HIS A 141 -1.46 8.14 5.39
C HIS A 141 -1.76 7.17 6.53
N ASP A 142 -3.02 7.09 6.93
CA ASP A 142 -3.57 6.04 7.77
C ASP A 142 -4.02 4.88 6.88
N ALA A 143 -3.47 3.68 7.07
CA ALA A 143 -3.73 2.52 6.22
C ALA A 143 -5.20 2.13 6.18
N ILE A 144 -5.89 2.17 7.32
CA ILE A 144 -7.31 1.82 7.38
C ILE A 144 -8.14 2.77 6.53
N ARG A 145 -7.85 4.08 6.61
CA ARG A 145 -8.53 5.10 5.80
C ARG A 145 -8.24 4.93 4.31
N VAL A 146 -6.96 4.75 3.96
CA VAL A 146 -6.53 4.54 2.58
C VAL A 146 -7.22 3.32 1.98
N LEU A 147 -7.08 2.17 2.64
CA LEU A 147 -7.58 0.90 2.12
C LEU A 147 -9.10 0.88 2.02
N ALA A 148 -9.81 1.44 3.01
CA ALA A 148 -11.26 1.62 2.94
C ALA A 148 -11.68 2.53 1.78
N THR A 149 -10.96 3.63 1.55
CA THR A 149 -11.24 4.54 0.44
C THR A 149 -11.03 3.86 -0.92
N GLN A 150 -9.88 3.22 -1.10
CA GLN A 150 -9.56 2.49 -2.33
C GLN A 150 -10.52 1.32 -2.59
N ALA A 151 -10.95 0.60 -1.54
CA ALA A 151 -11.95 -0.44 -1.65
C ALA A 151 -13.34 0.11 -2.03
N TYR A 152 -13.67 1.31 -1.58
CA TYR A 152 -14.98 1.93 -1.84
C TYR A 152 -15.05 2.55 -3.24
N VAL A 153 -14.08 3.40 -3.61
CA VAL A 153 -14.10 4.20 -4.86
C VAL A 153 -12.83 4.07 -5.71
N GLY A 154 -11.89 3.18 -5.37
CA GLY A 154 -10.71 2.91 -6.18
C GLY A 154 -11.02 2.12 -7.44
N LYS A 155 -10.05 2.04 -8.36
CA LYS A 155 -10.15 1.23 -9.58
C LYS A 155 -10.08 -0.27 -9.32
N ARG A 156 -9.38 -0.71 -8.27
CA ARG A 156 -9.16 -2.11 -7.90
C ARG A 156 -9.88 -2.47 -6.60
N LYS A 157 -11.19 -2.28 -6.55
CA LYS A 157 -12.01 -2.37 -5.33
C LYS A 157 -11.86 -3.68 -4.57
N GLU A 158 -11.99 -4.82 -5.24
CA GLU A 158 -11.91 -6.14 -4.62
C GLU A 158 -10.52 -6.40 -4.01
N PHE A 159 -9.46 -6.01 -4.71
CA PHE A 159 -8.10 -6.08 -4.21
C PHE A 159 -7.95 -5.28 -2.91
N PHE A 160 -8.36 -4.01 -2.93
CA PHE A 160 -8.24 -3.15 -1.75
C PHE A 160 -9.19 -3.53 -0.62
N GLN A 161 -10.34 -4.14 -0.93
CA GLN A 161 -11.24 -4.69 0.08
C GLN A 161 -10.57 -5.83 0.85
N ASN A 162 -9.88 -6.74 0.15
CA ASN A 162 -9.08 -7.78 0.79
C ASN A 162 -7.99 -7.20 1.70
N GLU A 163 -7.27 -6.19 1.23
CA GLU A 163 -6.25 -5.52 2.04
C GLU A 163 -6.83 -4.78 3.24
N PHE A 164 -7.98 -4.11 3.10
CA PHE A 164 -8.70 -3.47 4.20
C PHE A 164 -9.09 -4.47 5.29
N LEU A 165 -9.62 -5.63 4.91
CA LEU A 165 -10.00 -6.68 5.85
C LEU A 165 -8.78 -7.24 6.60
N HIS A 166 -7.65 -7.46 5.92
CA HIS A 166 -6.41 -7.88 6.56
C HIS A 166 -5.82 -6.80 7.47
N ALA A 167 -5.95 -5.52 7.10
CA ALA A 167 -5.54 -4.42 7.98
C ALA A 167 -6.37 -4.36 9.26
N LEU A 168 -7.68 -4.63 9.20
CA LEU A 168 -8.52 -4.79 10.39
C LEU A 168 -8.08 -5.98 11.25
N LYS A 169 -7.69 -7.09 10.60
CA LYS A 169 -7.14 -8.25 11.30
C LYS A 169 -5.81 -7.92 11.98
N MET A 170 -4.93 -7.13 11.38
CA MET A 170 -3.69 -6.67 12.03
C MET A 170 -3.98 -5.89 13.32
N LEU A 171 -4.99 -5.00 13.32
CA LEU A 171 -5.44 -4.32 14.55
C LEU A 171 -5.99 -5.31 15.58
N GLN A 172 -6.73 -6.33 15.15
CA GLN A 172 -7.24 -7.38 16.03
C GLN A 172 -6.11 -8.19 16.67
N ASP A 173 -5.07 -8.47 15.91
CA ASP A 173 -3.90 -9.24 16.35
C ASP A 173 -2.90 -8.39 17.19
N GLY A 174 -3.24 -7.12 17.45
CA GLY A 174 -2.50 -6.26 18.37
C GLY A 174 -1.50 -5.30 17.72
N VAL A 175 -1.48 -5.17 16.40
CA VAL A 175 -0.70 -4.09 15.75
C VAL A 175 -1.29 -2.74 16.16
N PRO A 176 -0.51 -1.83 16.75
CA PRO A 176 -1.02 -0.53 17.17
C PRO A 176 -1.50 0.30 15.97
N ARG A 177 -2.62 1.03 16.14
CA ARG A 177 -3.11 1.95 15.08
C ARG A 177 -2.06 2.99 14.69
N ALA A 178 -1.20 3.39 15.62
CA ALA A 178 -0.12 4.35 15.36
C ALA A 178 0.89 3.83 14.33
N ASP A 179 1.12 2.51 14.29
CA ASP A 179 2.05 1.85 13.38
C ASP A 179 1.41 1.57 12.00
N MET A 180 0.08 1.72 11.90
CA MET A 180 -0.66 1.57 10.63
C MET A 180 -0.50 2.80 9.73
N ARG A 181 0.72 3.36 9.65
CA ARG A 181 1.09 4.40 8.68
C ARG A 181 1.45 3.74 7.36
N SER A 182 0.97 4.32 6.24
CA SER A 182 1.08 3.68 4.94
C SER A 182 1.38 4.64 3.79
N SER A 183 1.74 4.07 2.65
CA SER A 183 1.67 4.74 1.36
C SER A 183 0.21 5.00 0.95
N TRP A 184 0.02 5.73 -0.14
CA TRP A 184 -1.31 5.94 -0.74
C TRP A 184 -2.01 4.63 -1.20
N GLY A 185 -1.25 3.57 -1.41
CA GLY A 185 -1.74 2.22 -1.73
C GLY A 185 -1.92 1.31 -0.53
N GLY A 186 -1.71 1.81 0.70
CA GLY A 186 -1.92 1.05 1.92
C GLY A 186 -0.75 0.14 2.34
N ALA A 187 0.42 0.25 1.68
CA ALA A 187 1.60 -0.52 2.05
C ALA A 187 2.26 0.04 3.33
N LEU A 188 2.75 -0.85 4.18
CA LEU A 188 3.15 -0.65 5.57
C LEU A 188 4.63 -0.99 5.81
N GLY A 189 5.20 -0.39 6.85
CA GLY A 189 6.51 -0.76 7.38
C GLY A 189 7.69 -0.36 6.51
N LEU A 190 8.87 -0.79 6.90
CA LEU A 190 10.15 -0.40 6.30
C LEU A 190 10.32 -0.86 4.84
N THR A 191 9.71 -1.99 4.47
CA THR A 191 9.81 -2.61 3.15
C THR A 191 8.46 -2.69 2.41
N GLN A 192 7.48 -1.90 2.85
CA GLN A 192 6.19 -1.64 2.19
C GLN A 192 5.37 -2.89 1.89
N PHE A 193 5.04 -3.63 2.95
CA PHE A 193 4.14 -4.78 2.87
C PHE A 193 2.67 -4.36 2.77
N LEU A 194 1.93 -5.01 1.89
CA LEU A 194 0.47 -4.99 1.97
C LEU A 194 0.00 -5.87 3.15
N PRO A 195 -1.14 -5.55 3.79
CA PRO A 195 -1.62 -6.30 4.95
C PRO A 195 -1.75 -7.81 4.71
N SER A 196 -2.25 -8.25 3.56
CA SER A 196 -2.36 -9.68 3.25
C SER A 196 -0.99 -10.36 3.06
N GLU A 197 -0.02 -9.62 2.53
CA GLU A 197 1.35 -10.10 2.33
C GLU A 197 2.11 -10.22 3.66
N PHE A 198 1.81 -9.35 4.64
CA PHE A 198 2.32 -9.46 6.00
C PHE A 198 2.01 -10.85 6.59
N TYR A 199 0.79 -11.33 6.49
CA TYR A 199 0.42 -12.65 7.00
C TYR A 199 1.09 -13.82 6.28
N LYS A 200 1.52 -13.64 5.04
CA LYS A 200 2.21 -14.68 4.26
C LYS A 200 3.71 -14.72 4.53
N TYR A 201 4.32 -13.55 4.69
CA TYR A 201 5.76 -13.43 4.56
C TYR A 201 6.46 -12.77 5.74
N ALA A 202 5.76 -12.12 6.67
CA ALA A 202 6.41 -11.54 7.85
C ALA A 202 7.10 -12.62 8.69
N VAL A 203 8.26 -12.28 9.24
CA VAL A 203 9.13 -13.18 9.99
C VAL A 203 9.62 -12.46 11.25
N ASP A 204 9.55 -13.13 12.38
CA ASP A 204 10.33 -12.80 13.58
C ASP A 204 11.75 -13.35 13.38
N PHE A 205 12.65 -12.51 12.91
CA PHE A 205 14.02 -12.92 12.56
C PHE A 205 15.05 -12.65 13.65
N ASP A 206 14.75 -11.68 14.52
CA ASP A 206 15.58 -11.40 15.70
C ASP A 206 15.22 -12.27 16.91
N GLY A 207 14.06 -12.95 16.87
CA GLY A 207 13.64 -13.94 17.87
C GLY A 207 13.02 -13.33 19.11
N ASP A 208 12.47 -12.12 19.01
CA ASP A 208 11.81 -11.43 20.12
C ASP A 208 10.35 -11.88 20.38
N GLY A 209 9.80 -12.75 19.52
CA GLY A 209 8.46 -13.29 19.57
C GLY A 209 7.46 -12.50 18.74
N ARG A 210 7.88 -11.54 17.92
CA ARG A 210 7.04 -10.71 17.08
C ARG A 210 7.65 -10.51 15.70
N ALA A 211 6.86 -10.56 14.65
CA ALA A 211 7.29 -10.14 13.32
C ALA A 211 7.06 -8.63 13.17
N ASP A 212 8.07 -7.81 13.49
CA ASP A 212 7.97 -6.34 13.49
C ASP A 212 8.61 -5.72 12.24
N ILE A 213 7.80 -5.52 11.20
CA ILE A 213 8.26 -4.89 9.95
C ILE A 213 8.42 -3.38 10.05
N TRP A 214 8.08 -2.75 11.17
CA TRP A 214 8.12 -1.28 11.37
C TRP A 214 9.35 -0.82 12.11
N HIS A 215 9.78 -1.54 13.17
CA HIS A 215 10.82 -1.11 14.10
C HIS A 215 12.01 -2.08 14.13
N SER A 216 11.83 -3.38 13.78
CA SER A 216 12.92 -4.33 13.66
C SER A 216 13.43 -4.38 12.21
N VAL A 217 14.64 -3.84 11.99
CA VAL A 217 15.31 -3.94 10.68
C VAL A 217 15.60 -5.40 10.29
N PRO A 218 16.07 -6.28 11.18
CA PRO A 218 16.22 -7.71 10.87
C PRO A 218 14.95 -8.34 10.34
N ASP A 219 13.82 -8.12 10.99
CA ASP A 219 12.52 -8.70 10.60
C ASP A 219 12.04 -8.15 9.25
N ALA A 220 12.14 -6.83 9.07
CA ALA A 220 11.73 -6.20 7.82
C ALA A 220 12.52 -6.72 6.61
N LEU A 221 13.86 -6.84 6.75
CA LEU A 221 14.72 -7.35 5.68
C LEU A 221 14.50 -8.84 5.43
N ALA A 222 14.36 -9.65 6.49
CA ALA A 222 14.08 -11.08 6.37
C ALA A 222 12.69 -11.33 5.75
N SER A 223 11.69 -10.54 6.15
CA SER A 223 10.35 -10.59 5.56
C SER A 223 10.38 -10.28 4.07
N ALA A 224 11.11 -9.24 3.64
CA ALA A 224 11.28 -8.91 2.22
C ALA A 224 12.01 -10.04 1.45
N ALA A 225 13.02 -10.64 2.04
CA ALA A 225 13.71 -11.79 1.43
C ALA A 225 12.77 -12.99 1.28
N LYS A 226 12.01 -13.35 2.33
CA LYS A 226 11.01 -14.42 2.28
C LYS A 226 9.94 -14.17 1.23
N GLN A 227 9.50 -12.91 1.10
CA GLN A 227 8.53 -12.53 0.07
C GLN A 227 9.09 -12.74 -1.34
N LEU A 228 10.33 -12.31 -1.61
CA LEU A 228 10.98 -12.55 -2.90
C LEU A 228 11.14 -14.05 -3.17
N ALA A 229 11.62 -14.83 -2.20
CA ALA A 229 11.75 -16.27 -2.32
C ALA A 229 10.39 -16.93 -2.62
N GLY A 230 9.34 -16.54 -1.91
CA GLY A 230 7.97 -17.03 -2.12
C GLY A 230 7.35 -16.60 -3.46
N LYS A 231 7.84 -15.53 -4.06
CA LYS A 231 7.43 -15.03 -5.39
C LYS A 231 8.33 -15.51 -6.54
N GLY A 232 9.23 -16.46 -6.28
CA GLY A 232 9.99 -17.13 -7.33
C GLY A 232 11.41 -16.61 -7.54
N TRP A 233 11.99 -15.91 -6.57
CA TRP A 233 13.42 -15.61 -6.59
C TRP A 233 14.25 -16.90 -6.74
N ARG A 234 15.22 -16.88 -7.65
CA ARG A 234 16.10 -18.03 -7.92
C ARG A 234 17.52 -17.69 -7.48
N PRO A 235 18.03 -18.35 -6.43
CA PRO A 235 19.40 -18.13 -5.96
C PRO A 235 20.42 -18.43 -7.06
N GLY A 236 21.42 -17.56 -7.20
CA GLY A 236 22.49 -17.74 -8.19
C GLY A 236 22.14 -17.35 -9.62
N GLU A 237 20.88 -17.05 -9.94
CA GLU A 237 20.53 -16.48 -11.24
C GLU A 237 20.68 -14.95 -11.23
N PRO A 238 21.13 -14.34 -12.34
CA PRO A 238 21.20 -12.89 -12.44
C PRO A 238 19.78 -12.31 -12.43
N TRP A 239 19.52 -11.33 -11.56
CA TRP A 239 18.23 -10.63 -11.49
C TRP A 239 18.02 -9.63 -12.63
N ALA A 240 19.08 -9.24 -13.34
CA ALA A 240 19.05 -8.38 -14.51
C ALA A 240 20.24 -8.69 -15.41
N ILE A 241 20.06 -8.50 -16.71
CA ILE A 241 21.09 -8.63 -17.73
C ILE A 241 21.11 -7.34 -18.53
N GLU A 242 22.29 -6.73 -18.67
CA GLU A 242 22.46 -5.57 -19.52
C GLU A 242 22.35 -5.98 -20.98
N VAL A 243 21.48 -5.27 -21.73
CA VAL A 243 21.27 -5.52 -23.15
C VAL A 243 21.36 -4.21 -23.94
N ARG A 244 21.74 -4.28 -25.21
CA ARG A 244 21.64 -3.15 -26.14
C ARG A 244 20.32 -3.27 -26.91
N ALA A 245 19.36 -2.41 -26.57
CA ALA A 245 18.12 -2.37 -27.31
C ALA A 245 18.36 -1.91 -28.75
N PRO A 246 17.71 -2.52 -29.78
CA PRO A 246 17.68 -2.01 -31.13
C PRO A 246 17.12 -0.58 -31.19
N ALA A 247 17.55 0.23 -32.17
CA ALA A 247 17.10 1.60 -32.31
C ALA A 247 15.58 1.71 -32.56
N ASN A 248 14.96 0.66 -33.08
CA ASN A 248 13.53 0.54 -33.34
C ASN A 248 12.80 -0.39 -32.35
N ALA A 249 13.37 -0.59 -31.14
CA ALA A 249 12.72 -1.43 -30.13
C ALA A 249 11.32 -0.90 -29.82
N ASP A 250 10.33 -1.78 -29.92
CA ASP A 250 8.96 -1.47 -29.52
C ASP A 250 8.83 -1.53 -28.01
N CYS A 251 8.76 -0.36 -27.37
CA CYS A 251 8.63 -0.26 -25.91
C CYS A 251 7.31 -0.83 -25.37
N SER A 252 6.32 -1.12 -26.23
CA SER A 252 5.08 -1.79 -25.83
C SER A 252 5.27 -3.29 -25.56
N VAL A 253 6.39 -3.88 -25.98
CA VAL A 253 6.69 -5.31 -25.81
C VAL A 253 7.17 -5.66 -24.40
N GLY A 254 7.49 -4.68 -23.57
CA GLY A 254 7.98 -4.86 -22.20
C GLY A 254 6.91 -4.98 -21.13
N VAL A 255 5.65 -5.26 -21.49
CA VAL A 255 4.57 -5.44 -20.50
C VAL A 255 4.68 -6.80 -19.80
N PRO A 256 4.37 -6.90 -18.49
CA PRO A 256 4.56 -8.12 -17.70
C PRO A 256 3.81 -9.36 -18.25
N GLU A 257 2.75 -9.15 -19.02
CA GLU A 257 1.95 -10.22 -19.60
C GLU A 257 2.63 -10.89 -20.82
N VAL A 258 3.66 -10.26 -21.37
CA VAL A 258 4.40 -10.77 -22.53
C VAL A 258 5.79 -11.23 -22.08
N THR A 259 5.91 -12.51 -21.73
CA THR A 259 7.20 -13.15 -21.42
C THR A 259 7.73 -13.87 -22.66
N ARG A 260 9.02 -13.73 -22.93
CA ARG A 260 9.75 -14.44 -23.98
C ARG A 260 11.09 -14.95 -23.47
N PRO A 261 11.60 -16.07 -23.98
CA PRO A 261 12.98 -16.46 -23.75
C PRO A 261 13.95 -15.34 -24.17
N VAL A 262 15.05 -15.17 -23.42
CA VAL A 262 16.05 -14.11 -23.68
C VAL A 262 16.57 -14.14 -25.13
N GLY A 263 16.70 -15.33 -25.73
CA GLY A 263 17.15 -15.48 -27.13
C GLY A 263 16.15 -15.02 -28.19
N GLU A 264 14.92 -14.62 -27.79
CA GLU A 264 13.88 -14.09 -28.69
C GLU A 264 13.79 -12.55 -28.66
N TRP A 265 14.62 -11.91 -27.86
CA TRP A 265 14.80 -10.47 -27.76
C TRP A 265 16.03 -10.06 -28.58
#